data_5dd413b148c92e6a38ae090bca315fa0
#
_entry.id   5dd413b148c92e6a38ae090bca315fa0
#
_cell.length_a   1.000
_cell.length_b   1.000
_cell.length_c   1.000
_cell.angle_alpha   90.00
_cell.angle_beta   90.00
_cell.angle_gamma   90.00
#
_symmetry.space_group_name_H-M   'P 1'
#
loop_
_entity.id
_entity.type
_entity.pdbx_description
1 polymer ?
#
loop_
_entity_poly.entity_id
_entity_poly.type
_entity_poly.pdbx_seq_one_letter_code
_entity_poly.pdbx_strand_id
1 'polypeptide(L)'
;HVEGQHLGPQDIMAFNDYDLGLAYAKEVGKPILIDFTGKACVNCREMEQSVWSDPIIKNILKNDVVLISLYVDLKTKLPKEDQYETTLAGKTKKVRTIGDKWMVLQANTYGTNSQPYYVFLNHKEETLVENANYQDYRTVELFKDWLNRGLKEFAK
;
A
#
# COMPACT_ATOMS: atom_id res chain seq x y z
N HIS A 1 -5.92 -13.41 -15.91
CA HIS A 1 -4.68 -12.70 -15.55
C HIS A 1 -4.84 -11.19 -15.74
N VAL A 2 -4.44 -10.43 -14.76
CA VAL A 2 -4.49 -8.96 -14.80
C VAL A 2 -3.06 -8.42 -14.80
N GLU A 3 -2.77 -7.53 -15.75
CA GLU A 3 -1.43 -6.94 -15.88
C GLU A 3 -1.05 -6.20 -14.59
N GLY A 4 0.16 -6.46 -14.10
CA GLY A 4 0.71 -5.83 -12.91
C GLY A 4 0.23 -6.43 -11.59
N GLN A 5 -0.66 -7.42 -11.63
CA GLN A 5 -1.16 -8.09 -10.43
C GLN A 5 -0.34 -9.36 -10.16
N HIS A 6 0.07 -9.53 -8.90
CA HIS A 6 0.91 -10.64 -8.47
C HIS A 6 0.33 -11.30 -7.23
N LEU A 7 0.65 -12.58 -7.05
CA LEU A 7 0.27 -13.29 -5.82
C LEU A 7 1.16 -12.80 -4.67
N GLY A 8 0.53 -12.28 -3.64
CA GLY A 8 1.21 -11.74 -2.47
C GLY A 8 1.07 -12.62 -1.23
N PRO A 9 1.42 -12.06 -0.06
CA PRO A 9 1.27 -12.78 1.21
C PRO A 9 -0.15 -13.28 1.44
N GLN A 10 -0.27 -14.43 2.08
CA GLN A 10 -1.56 -15.07 2.38
C GLN A 10 -2.39 -15.38 1.13
N ASP A 11 -1.72 -15.56 -0.02
CA ASP A 11 -2.37 -15.82 -1.31
C ASP A 11 -3.33 -14.70 -1.73
N ILE A 12 -3.07 -13.49 -1.28
CA ILE A 12 -3.84 -12.30 -1.64
C ILE A 12 -3.17 -11.63 -2.84
N MET A 13 -3.95 -11.40 -3.91
CA MET A 13 -3.43 -10.73 -5.09
C MET A 13 -3.16 -9.26 -4.78
N ALA A 14 -2.05 -8.74 -5.28
CA ALA A 14 -1.66 -7.35 -5.08
C ALA A 14 -1.00 -6.78 -6.33
N PHE A 15 -1.17 -5.48 -6.52
CA PHE A 15 -0.37 -4.73 -7.49
C PHE A 15 0.89 -4.23 -6.81
N ASN A 16 1.98 -4.17 -7.56
CA ASN A 16 3.24 -3.60 -7.07
C ASN A 16 3.56 -2.26 -7.75
N ASP A 17 2.60 -1.70 -8.46
CA ASP A 17 2.68 -0.41 -9.11
C ASP A 17 1.41 0.39 -8.82
N TYR A 18 1.60 1.66 -8.42
CA TYR A 18 0.48 2.50 -8.00
C TYR A 18 -0.50 2.78 -9.15
N ASP A 19 0.01 3.20 -10.31
CA ASP A 19 -0.85 3.62 -11.43
C ASP A 19 -1.67 2.45 -11.98
N LEU A 20 -1.07 1.28 -12.10
CA LEU A 20 -1.78 0.08 -12.56
C LEU A 20 -2.87 -0.33 -11.57
N GLY A 21 -2.57 -0.28 -10.29
CA GLY A 21 -3.55 -0.61 -9.25
C GLY A 21 -4.70 0.38 -9.20
N LEU A 22 -4.41 1.68 -9.31
CA LEU A 22 -5.42 2.72 -9.35
C LEU A 22 -6.37 2.55 -10.54
N ALA A 23 -5.82 2.31 -11.72
CA ALA A 23 -6.62 2.09 -12.93
C ALA A 23 -7.55 0.88 -12.76
N TYR A 24 -7.02 -0.22 -12.23
CA TYR A 24 -7.81 -1.42 -11.99
C TYR A 24 -8.92 -1.19 -10.96
N ALA A 25 -8.63 -0.46 -9.89
CA ALA A 25 -9.61 -0.14 -8.86
C ALA A 25 -10.81 0.63 -9.44
N LYS A 26 -10.54 1.58 -10.33
CA LYS A 26 -11.59 2.33 -11.03
C LYS A 26 -12.41 1.42 -11.94
N GLU A 27 -11.74 0.50 -12.63
CA GLU A 27 -12.41 -0.44 -13.55
C GLU A 27 -13.37 -1.37 -12.80
N VAL A 28 -12.95 -1.91 -11.65
CA VAL A 28 -13.76 -2.87 -10.89
C VAL A 28 -14.65 -2.23 -9.82
N GLY A 29 -14.53 -0.92 -9.60
CA GLY A 29 -15.38 -0.20 -8.66
C GLY A 29 -15.06 -0.48 -7.19
N LYS A 30 -13.81 -0.76 -6.85
CA LYS A 30 -13.38 -1.05 -5.48
C LYS A 30 -12.45 0.04 -4.96
N PRO A 31 -12.43 0.27 -3.65
CA PRO A 31 -11.49 1.22 -3.07
C PRO A 31 -10.06 0.69 -3.12
N ILE A 32 -9.11 1.58 -2.92
CA ILE A 32 -7.69 1.30 -3.01
C ILE A 32 -7.10 1.19 -1.61
N LEU A 33 -6.39 0.09 -1.34
CA LEU A 33 -5.61 -0.05 -0.11
C LEU A 33 -4.14 -0.04 -0.49
N ILE A 34 -3.43 1.03 -0.13
CA ILE A 34 -1.98 1.09 -0.30
C ILE A 34 -1.34 0.48 0.94
N ASP A 35 -0.40 -0.42 0.71
CA ASP A 35 0.45 -1.02 1.71
C ASP A 35 1.90 -0.62 1.41
N PHE A 36 2.39 0.40 2.11
CA PHE A 36 3.82 0.73 2.06
C PHE A 36 4.55 -0.31 2.90
N THR A 37 5.34 -1.13 2.24
CA THR A 37 5.99 -2.30 2.82
C THR A 37 7.47 -2.35 2.43
N GLY A 38 8.17 -3.36 2.88
CA GLY A 38 9.56 -3.62 2.51
C GLY A 38 9.83 -5.11 2.48
N LYS A 39 10.74 -5.53 1.63
CA LYS A 39 11.16 -6.94 1.56
C LYS A 39 11.80 -7.39 2.87
N ALA A 40 12.61 -6.53 3.48
CA ALA A 40 13.33 -6.80 4.73
C ALA A 40 12.60 -6.27 5.97
N CYS A 41 11.32 -5.98 5.86
CA CYS A 41 10.55 -5.37 6.94
C CYS A 41 9.96 -6.44 7.86
N VAL A 42 10.49 -6.53 9.09
CA VAL A 42 10.03 -7.52 10.09
C VAL A 42 8.57 -7.28 10.47
N ASN A 43 8.21 -6.04 10.77
CA ASN A 43 6.85 -5.70 11.18
C ASN A 43 5.84 -5.93 10.06
N CYS A 44 6.25 -5.76 8.80
CA CYS A 44 5.40 -6.06 7.66
C CYS A 44 5.08 -7.56 7.60
N ARG A 45 6.09 -8.41 7.79
CA ARG A 45 5.90 -9.88 7.83
C ARG A 45 5.03 -10.27 9.01
N GLU A 46 5.22 -9.66 10.16
CA GLU A 46 4.41 -9.92 11.36
C GLU A 46 2.94 -9.60 11.09
N MET A 47 2.65 -8.45 10.49
CA MET A 47 1.30 -8.03 10.16
C MET A 47 0.64 -9.03 9.20
N GLU A 48 1.36 -9.45 8.16
CA GLU A 48 0.87 -10.40 7.16
C GLU A 48 0.57 -11.77 7.77
N GLN A 49 1.41 -12.24 8.70
CA GLN A 49 1.28 -13.56 9.32
C GLN A 49 0.23 -13.59 10.42
N SER A 50 0.12 -12.52 11.21
CA SER A 50 -0.70 -12.52 12.42
C SER A 50 -2.05 -11.82 12.25
N VAL A 51 -2.17 -10.89 11.31
CA VAL A 51 -3.38 -10.08 11.11
C VAL A 51 -4.04 -10.40 9.77
N TRP A 52 -3.31 -10.35 8.68
CA TRP A 52 -3.88 -10.64 7.35
C TRP A 52 -4.37 -12.09 7.24
N SER A 53 -3.82 -13.00 8.04
CA SER A 53 -4.22 -14.41 8.06
C SER A 53 -5.61 -14.65 8.65
N ASP A 54 -6.16 -13.69 9.38
CA ASP A 54 -7.53 -13.80 9.90
C ASP A 54 -8.51 -13.98 8.73
N PRO A 55 -9.42 -14.96 8.79
CA PRO A 55 -10.30 -15.25 7.65
C PRO A 55 -11.14 -14.07 7.17
N ILE A 56 -11.62 -13.23 8.09
CA ILE A 56 -12.43 -12.06 7.73
C ILE A 56 -11.56 -11.00 7.04
N ILE A 57 -10.41 -10.70 7.61
CA ILE A 57 -9.46 -9.74 7.03
C ILE A 57 -8.99 -10.23 5.67
N LYS A 58 -8.58 -11.50 5.58
CA LYS A 58 -8.15 -12.09 4.32
C LYS A 58 -9.22 -11.97 3.24
N ASN A 59 -10.48 -12.22 3.58
CA ASN A 59 -11.58 -12.09 2.63
C ASN A 59 -11.75 -10.65 2.15
N ILE A 60 -11.65 -9.67 3.04
CA ILE A 60 -11.73 -8.25 2.67
C ILE A 60 -10.60 -7.89 1.72
N LEU A 61 -9.37 -8.29 2.04
CA LEU A 61 -8.20 -7.97 1.22
C LEU A 61 -8.24 -8.64 -0.15
N LYS A 62 -8.86 -9.82 -0.25
CA LYS A 62 -9.03 -10.51 -1.53
C LYS A 62 -10.14 -9.95 -2.39
N ASN A 63 -11.26 -9.56 -1.80
CA ASN A 63 -12.50 -9.36 -2.54
C ASN A 63 -13.04 -7.94 -2.52
N ASP A 64 -12.76 -7.16 -1.47
CA ASP A 64 -13.45 -5.88 -1.26
C ASP A 64 -12.59 -4.65 -1.58
N VAL A 65 -11.29 -4.84 -1.74
CA VAL A 65 -10.35 -3.75 -2.04
C VAL A 65 -9.43 -4.15 -3.17
N VAL A 66 -8.80 -3.17 -3.79
CA VAL A 66 -7.64 -3.40 -4.66
C VAL A 66 -6.40 -3.09 -3.84
N LEU A 67 -5.63 -4.14 -3.54
CA LEU A 67 -4.42 -4.03 -2.73
C LEU A 67 -3.25 -3.62 -3.61
N ILE A 68 -2.55 -2.55 -3.20
CA ILE A 68 -1.34 -2.07 -3.87
C ILE A 68 -0.20 -2.11 -2.86
N SER A 69 0.69 -3.08 -2.99
CA SER A 69 1.85 -3.24 -2.10
C SER A 69 3.07 -2.59 -2.75
N LEU A 70 3.54 -1.51 -2.14
CA LEU A 70 4.67 -0.71 -2.63
C LEU A 70 5.90 -0.97 -1.77
N TYR A 71 6.89 -1.63 -2.35
CA TYR A 71 8.11 -2.05 -1.66
C TYR A 71 9.15 -0.94 -1.70
N VAL A 72 9.29 -0.23 -0.59
CA VAL A 72 10.17 0.96 -0.50
C VAL A 72 11.67 0.62 -0.52
N ASP A 73 12.01 -0.66 -0.34
CA ASP A 73 13.40 -1.13 -0.35
C ASP A 73 13.76 -1.95 -1.59
N LEU A 74 12.92 -1.96 -2.61
CA LEU A 74 13.18 -2.72 -3.82
C LEU A 74 14.31 -2.05 -4.61
N LYS A 75 15.39 -2.80 -4.87
CA LYS A 75 16.62 -2.27 -5.47
C LYS A 75 16.63 -2.31 -7.01
N THR A 76 15.56 -2.81 -7.63
CA THR A 76 15.43 -2.81 -9.09
C THR A 76 15.51 -1.38 -9.62
N LYS A 77 16.41 -1.15 -10.57
CA LYS A 77 16.60 0.18 -11.13
C LYS A 77 15.47 0.56 -12.08
N LEU A 78 15.04 1.80 -11.99
CA LEU A 78 14.17 2.39 -12.99
C LEU A 78 14.94 2.57 -14.30
N PRO A 79 14.26 2.54 -15.47
CA PRO A 79 14.87 3.00 -16.70
C PRO A 79 15.46 4.40 -16.51
N LYS A 80 16.57 4.71 -17.23
CA LYS A 80 17.26 5.99 -17.05
C LYS A 80 16.35 7.19 -17.26
N GLU A 81 15.45 7.11 -18.25
CA GLU A 81 14.50 8.16 -18.56
C GLU A 81 13.48 8.41 -17.45
N ASP A 82 13.31 7.45 -16.55
CA ASP A 82 12.38 7.57 -15.42
C ASP A 82 13.07 7.93 -14.10
N GLN A 83 14.40 8.03 -14.12
CA GLN A 83 15.17 8.46 -12.96
C GLN A 83 15.17 9.99 -12.88
N TYR A 84 15.07 10.52 -11.67
CA TYR A 84 14.98 11.95 -11.46
C TYR A 84 15.52 12.34 -10.08
N GLU A 85 15.62 13.64 -9.85
CA GLU A 85 15.94 14.19 -8.55
C GLU A 85 14.72 14.91 -7.99
N THR A 86 14.56 14.87 -6.69
CA THR A 86 13.49 15.56 -5.98
C THR A 86 14.01 16.01 -4.62
N THR A 87 13.21 16.81 -3.92
CA THR A 87 13.52 17.22 -2.55
C THR A 87 12.82 16.29 -1.58
N LEU A 88 13.59 15.80 -0.60
CA LEU A 88 13.09 14.96 0.47
C LEU A 88 13.65 15.48 1.79
N ALA A 89 12.78 15.92 2.71
CA ALA A 89 13.18 16.49 4.00
C ALA A 89 14.23 17.62 3.86
N GLY A 90 14.05 18.49 2.85
CA GLY A 90 14.93 19.63 2.61
C GLY A 90 16.24 19.29 1.90
N LYS A 91 16.46 18.05 1.52
CA LYS A 91 17.67 17.60 0.84
C LYS A 91 17.35 17.02 -0.53
N THR A 92 18.33 17.08 -1.45
CA THR A 92 18.21 16.47 -2.76
C THR A 92 18.26 14.95 -2.62
N LYS A 93 17.26 14.28 -3.19
CA LYS A 93 17.17 12.82 -3.26
C LYS A 93 17.17 12.39 -4.73
N LYS A 94 18.09 11.49 -5.08
CA LYS A 94 18.13 10.89 -6.41
C LYS A 94 17.21 9.65 -6.41
N VAL A 95 16.20 9.64 -7.27
CA VAL A 95 15.28 8.54 -7.43
C VAL A 95 15.78 7.66 -8.56
N ARG A 96 16.41 6.54 -8.22
CA ARG A 96 17.06 5.62 -9.17
C ARG A 96 16.43 4.26 -9.23
N THR A 97 15.80 3.83 -8.13
CA THR A 97 15.21 2.49 -8.01
C THR A 97 13.70 2.59 -7.85
N ILE A 98 13.03 1.48 -8.09
CA ILE A 98 11.58 1.37 -7.83
C ILE A 98 11.31 1.67 -6.36
N GLY A 99 12.13 1.13 -5.44
CA GLY A 99 11.98 1.41 -4.01
C GLY A 99 12.10 2.89 -3.68
N ASP A 100 13.06 3.59 -4.29
CA ASP A 100 13.21 5.04 -4.10
C ASP A 100 11.93 5.78 -4.48
N LYS A 101 11.31 5.39 -5.59
CA LYS A 101 10.07 6.01 -6.08
C LYS A 101 8.96 5.92 -5.03
N TRP A 102 8.78 4.74 -4.43
CA TRP A 102 7.73 4.54 -3.43
C TRP A 102 8.08 5.18 -2.09
N MET A 103 9.36 5.18 -1.72
CA MET A 103 9.81 5.87 -0.50
C MET A 103 9.52 7.36 -0.59
N VAL A 104 9.81 7.99 -1.73
CA VAL A 104 9.55 9.40 -1.97
C VAL A 104 8.04 9.68 -1.96
N LEU A 105 7.24 8.81 -2.58
CA LEU A 105 5.79 8.94 -2.55
C LEU A 105 5.26 8.94 -1.12
N GLN A 106 5.71 7.99 -0.30
CA GLN A 106 5.27 7.91 1.10
C GLN A 106 5.68 9.15 1.89
N ALA A 107 6.94 9.55 1.79
CA ALA A 107 7.46 10.66 2.57
C ALA A 107 6.84 12.00 2.16
N ASN A 108 6.76 12.27 0.86
CA ASN A 108 6.30 13.57 0.36
C ASN A 108 4.78 13.71 0.42
N THR A 109 4.03 12.63 0.21
CA THR A 109 2.56 12.68 0.23
C THR A 109 2.00 12.50 1.62
N TYR A 110 2.59 11.59 2.42
CA TYR A 110 2.02 11.20 3.71
C TYR A 110 2.89 11.58 4.91
N GLY A 111 4.08 12.13 4.68
CA GLY A 111 4.95 12.62 5.75
C GLY A 111 5.52 11.55 6.67
N THR A 112 5.61 10.30 6.20
CA THR A 112 6.11 9.19 7.00
C THR A 112 7.14 8.37 6.24
N ASN A 113 7.94 7.60 6.98
CA ASN A 113 8.93 6.71 6.40
C ASN A 113 9.01 5.38 7.12
N SER A 114 7.98 5.01 7.87
CA SER A 114 7.91 3.73 8.57
C SER A 114 7.01 2.75 7.83
N GLN A 115 7.30 1.45 7.94
CA GLN A 115 6.52 0.39 7.33
C GLN A 115 6.23 -0.69 8.38
N PRO A 116 5.07 -1.40 8.26
CA PRO A 116 4.01 -1.18 7.29
C PRO A 116 3.23 0.09 7.56
N TYR A 117 2.75 0.71 6.49
CA TYR A 117 1.92 1.91 6.61
C TYR A 117 0.80 1.81 5.58
N TYR A 118 -0.44 1.94 6.02
CA TYR A 118 -1.61 1.70 5.18
C TYR A 118 -2.38 2.98 4.91
N VAL A 119 -2.77 3.16 3.66
CA VAL A 119 -3.56 4.30 3.21
C VAL A 119 -4.77 3.78 2.44
N PHE A 120 -5.97 4.19 2.83
CA PHE A 120 -7.22 3.72 2.23
C PHE A 120 -7.84 4.87 1.42
N LEU A 121 -7.96 4.68 0.10
CA LEU A 121 -8.33 5.75 -0.82
C LEU A 121 -9.60 5.44 -1.60
N ASN A 122 -10.33 6.50 -1.96
CA ASN A 122 -11.36 6.46 -2.97
C ASN A 122 -10.74 6.67 -4.38
N HIS A 123 -11.58 6.71 -5.42
CA HIS A 123 -11.11 6.84 -6.80
C HIS A 123 -10.59 8.23 -7.15
N LYS A 124 -10.80 9.22 -6.30
CA LYS A 124 -10.22 10.55 -6.42
C LYS A 124 -8.90 10.68 -5.65
N GLU A 125 -8.40 9.56 -5.13
CA GLU A 125 -7.18 9.50 -4.32
C GLU A 125 -7.28 10.29 -3.02
N GLU A 126 -8.49 10.39 -2.48
CA GLU A 126 -8.75 10.98 -1.17
C GLU A 126 -8.83 9.88 -0.12
N THR A 127 -8.32 10.17 1.08
CA THR A 127 -8.36 9.20 2.18
C THR A 127 -9.78 9.02 2.70
N LEU A 128 -10.16 7.76 2.89
CA LEU A 128 -11.47 7.37 3.42
C LEU A 128 -11.50 7.41 4.95
N VAL A 129 -10.38 7.10 5.57
CA VAL A 129 -10.17 7.06 7.02
C VAL A 129 -8.76 7.54 7.31
N GLU A 130 -8.44 7.68 8.59
CA GLU A 130 -7.06 7.98 9.01
C GLU A 130 -6.09 6.91 8.49
N ASN A 131 -4.85 7.30 8.18
CA ASN A 131 -3.83 6.33 7.77
C ASN A 131 -3.44 5.45 8.95
N ALA A 132 -3.10 4.19 8.68
CA ALA A 132 -2.86 3.21 9.73
C ALA A 132 -1.37 2.83 9.79
N ASN A 133 -0.77 3.01 10.96
CA ASN A 133 0.58 2.55 11.24
C ASN A 133 0.54 1.18 11.94
N TYR A 134 1.71 0.56 12.10
CA TYR A 134 1.81 -0.75 12.74
C TYR A 134 1.46 -0.69 14.23
N GLN A 135 1.96 0.30 14.95
CA GLN A 135 1.82 0.35 16.41
C GLN A 135 0.37 0.44 16.86
N ASP A 136 -0.44 1.22 16.16
CA ASP A 136 -1.82 1.48 16.55
C ASP A 136 -2.82 0.48 15.95
N TYR A 137 -2.43 -0.28 14.93
CA TYR A 137 -3.37 -1.13 14.18
C TYR A 137 -2.92 -2.60 14.03
N ARG A 138 -1.99 -3.05 14.85
CA ARG A 138 -1.37 -4.37 14.70
C ARG A 138 -2.16 -5.55 15.27
N THR A 139 -3.41 -5.35 15.64
CA THR A 139 -4.27 -6.46 16.09
C THR A 139 -5.36 -6.72 15.05
N VAL A 140 -5.87 -7.96 15.04
CA VAL A 140 -6.98 -8.34 14.15
C VAL A 140 -8.17 -7.40 14.34
N GLU A 141 -8.56 -7.14 15.59
CA GLU A 141 -9.74 -6.32 15.86
C GLU A 141 -9.57 -4.88 15.40
N LEU A 142 -8.43 -4.26 15.68
CA LEU A 142 -8.18 -2.88 15.30
C LEU A 142 -8.08 -2.73 13.78
N PHE A 143 -7.39 -3.63 13.11
CA PHE A 143 -7.23 -3.57 11.66
C PHE A 143 -8.55 -3.87 10.95
N LYS A 144 -9.30 -4.85 11.42
CA LYS A 144 -10.62 -5.18 10.87
C LYS A 144 -11.59 -4.01 11.00
N ASP A 145 -11.63 -3.36 12.16
CA ASP A 145 -12.45 -2.17 12.37
C ASP A 145 -12.08 -1.05 11.40
N TRP A 146 -10.77 -0.82 11.24
CA TRP A 146 -10.25 0.18 10.31
C TRP A 146 -10.68 -0.10 8.87
N LEU A 147 -10.53 -1.36 8.42
CA LEU A 147 -10.96 -1.77 7.09
C LEU A 147 -12.47 -1.56 6.89
N ASN A 148 -13.27 -1.97 7.86
CA ASN A 148 -14.73 -1.83 7.78
C ASN A 148 -15.16 -0.38 7.74
N ARG A 149 -14.51 0.50 8.50
CA ARG A 149 -14.80 1.94 8.46
C ARG A 149 -14.48 2.54 7.08
N GLY A 150 -13.38 2.13 6.48
CA GLY A 150 -13.02 2.58 5.13
C GLY A 150 -14.00 2.10 4.07
N LEU A 151 -14.40 0.83 4.13
CA LEU A 151 -15.40 0.27 3.21
C LEU A 151 -16.74 0.98 3.33
N LYS A 152 -17.15 1.28 4.55
CA LYS A 152 -18.40 2.01 4.82
C LYS A 152 -18.34 3.43 4.25
N GLU A 153 -17.22 4.10 4.42
CA GLU A 153 -17.01 5.45 3.88
C GLU A 153 -17.03 5.45 2.35
N PHE A 154 -16.41 4.45 1.74
CA PHE A 154 -16.41 4.31 0.28
C PHE A 154 -17.81 4.10 -0.30
N ALA A 155 -18.67 3.39 0.44
CA ALA A 155 -20.03 3.07 0.00
C ALA A 155 -21.01 4.26 0.08
N LYS A 156 -20.62 5.34 0.74
CA LYS A 156 -21.45 6.55 0.78
C LYS A 156 -21.44 7.27 -0.59
#